data_f92bf231b3268d132a7e7ac63fc65446
#
_entry.id   f92bf231b3268d132a7e7ac63fc65446
#
_cell.length_a   1.000
_cell.length_b   1.000
_cell.length_c   1.000
_cell.angle_alpha   90.00
_cell.angle_beta   90.00
_cell.angle_gamma   90.00
#
_symmetry.space_group_name_H-M   'P 1'
#
loop_
_entity.id
_entity.type
_entity.pdbx_description
1 polymer ?
#
loop_
_entity_poly.entity_id
_entity_poly.type
_entity_poly.pdbx_seq_one_letter_code
_entity_poly.pdbx_strand_id
1 'polypeptide(L)'
;MTGISSKIAASPAYKWWLYASIASGAFLTVADQTGTTIALPRISEELAADIPAVQWMYLIYTLFISALLLPMGRLSDMLGRRRIYCTGLAIFASGALVAYFSTQLSLLLVAKAIQGIGAAMVQANGMALMAEAFPERQRGMAIGLYMTVIGTGAIGGPVIGGFLIGAFGWRSIYLGVVIVGVIALTLSLLIVKNMSPTVGHRSGSKIFSFDWAGAVLSAGALSSFLLAMTYSYRMGWTSGPVVVGFLTAAFLLGAFIYRELRCADPMIDLTLFRIPVFSMGMIARYLAFMSGSPAYFLLPFFLIQVSGLSEVRAALVLAPGSLLMAIAGPLGGKLSDRLGTKWPAVGGLCCWTAGITVLYTLEVGSNPTVVSAGMMLMGAGNGIFGSPNTVSVMSSVGSERYGVVSALVNMVRTSGNLTGIAVGTTLVVLMMSSMGFQPDLSELATAGNIEDGHGLMTAFTLGMKRAFLVGALLVGFAAVFTGFRPEPSAIE
;
A
#
# COMPACT_ATOMS: atom_id res chain seq x y z
N MET A 1 -28.38 -0.07 21.03
CA MET A 1 -28.36 -0.67 19.67
C MET A 1 -29.77 -0.57 19.12
N THR A 2 -29.94 0.00 17.93
CA THR A 2 -31.24 0.03 17.25
C THR A 2 -31.67 -1.40 16.91
N GLY A 3 -32.98 -1.69 16.86
CA GLY A 3 -33.51 -3.04 16.61
C GLY A 3 -33.01 -3.69 15.29
N ILE A 4 -32.54 -2.90 14.31
CA ILE A 4 -31.93 -3.36 13.06
C ILE A 4 -30.53 -3.95 13.33
N SER A 5 -29.72 -3.29 14.14
CA SER A 5 -28.35 -3.72 14.47
C SER A 5 -28.35 -5.06 15.23
N SER A 6 -29.32 -5.29 16.12
CA SER A 6 -29.45 -6.58 16.84
C SER A 6 -29.91 -7.73 15.94
N LYS A 7 -30.80 -7.47 14.98
CA LYS A 7 -31.27 -8.47 14.00
C LYS A 7 -30.14 -8.89 13.03
N ILE A 8 -29.36 -7.91 12.53
CA ILE A 8 -28.21 -8.19 11.67
C ILE A 8 -27.14 -8.99 12.44
N ALA A 9 -26.90 -8.63 13.69
CA ALA A 9 -25.92 -9.28 14.54
C ALA A 9 -26.24 -10.75 14.90
N ALA A 10 -27.51 -11.14 14.85
CA ALA A 10 -27.97 -12.52 15.07
C ALA A 10 -28.00 -13.36 13.78
N SER A 11 -27.78 -12.75 12.61
CA SER A 11 -27.83 -13.45 11.32
C SER A 11 -26.58 -14.29 11.09
N PRO A 12 -26.69 -15.53 10.53
CA PRO A 12 -25.55 -16.30 10.04
C PRO A 12 -24.70 -15.56 9.01
N ALA A 13 -25.30 -14.59 8.29
CA ALA A 13 -24.64 -13.75 7.30
C ALA A 13 -23.89 -12.55 7.91
N TYR A 14 -23.88 -12.38 9.24
CA TYR A 14 -23.26 -11.21 9.90
C TYR A 14 -21.82 -10.96 9.46
N LYS A 15 -20.99 -12.01 9.33
CA LYS A 15 -19.61 -11.89 8.87
C LYS A 15 -19.48 -11.29 7.48
N TRP A 16 -20.43 -11.55 6.57
CA TRP A 16 -20.44 -11.03 5.22
C TRP A 16 -20.87 -9.56 5.16
N TRP A 17 -21.83 -9.17 6.00
CA TRP A 17 -22.19 -7.76 6.15
C TRP A 17 -21.04 -6.94 6.73
N LEU A 18 -20.34 -7.51 7.70
CA LEU A 18 -19.16 -6.89 8.28
C LEU A 18 -18.04 -6.77 7.25
N TYR A 19 -17.82 -7.83 6.46
CA TYR A 19 -16.89 -7.80 5.32
C TYR A 19 -17.24 -6.67 4.37
N ALA A 20 -18.48 -6.58 3.89
CA ALA A 20 -18.90 -5.55 2.94
C ALA A 20 -18.68 -4.13 3.49
N SER A 21 -18.96 -3.92 4.77
CA SER A 21 -18.74 -2.65 5.45
C SER A 21 -17.26 -2.26 5.52
N ILE A 22 -16.37 -3.19 5.88
CA ILE A 22 -14.92 -2.93 5.98
C ILE A 22 -14.31 -2.82 4.58
N ALA A 23 -14.75 -3.67 3.65
CA ALA A 23 -14.30 -3.69 2.27
C ALA A 23 -14.60 -2.37 1.55
N SER A 24 -15.79 -1.79 1.78
CA SER A 24 -16.17 -0.51 1.15
C SER A 24 -15.24 0.63 1.55
N GLY A 25 -14.82 0.72 2.81
CA GLY A 25 -13.86 1.74 3.25
C GLY A 25 -12.45 1.52 2.70
N ALA A 26 -11.98 0.25 2.64
CA ALA A 26 -10.70 -0.09 2.04
C ALA A 26 -10.67 0.21 0.54
N PHE A 27 -11.72 -0.19 -0.19
CA PHE A 27 -11.89 0.14 -1.61
C PHE A 27 -11.84 1.64 -1.84
N LEU A 28 -12.62 2.40 -1.07
CA LEU A 28 -12.75 3.84 -1.21
C LEU A 28 -11.41 4.56 -1.06
N THR A 29 -10.63 4.23 -0.02
CA THR A 29 -9.34 4.89 0.25
C THR A 29 -8.30 4.58 -0.82
N VAL A 30 -8.30 3.37 -1.38
CA VAL A 30 -7.38 2.97 -2.45
C VAL A 30 -7.82 3.50 -3.81
N ALA A 31 -9.11 3.45 -4.11
CA ALA A 31 -9.67 3.97 -5.36
C ALA A 31 -9.52 5.49 -5.48
N ASP A 32 -9.69 6.25 -4.38
CA ASP A 32 -9.42 7.69 -4.36
C ASP A 32 -7.94 8.00 -4.62
N GLN A 33 -7.03 7.24 -3.99
CA GLN A 33 -5.59 7.43 -4.18
C GLN A 33 -5.19 7.26 -5.65
N THR A 34 -5.64 6.19 -6.28
CA THR A 34 -5.28 5.87 -7.67
C THR A 34 -6.10 6.65 -8.69
N GLY A 35 -7.37 6.93 -8.41
CA GLY A 35 -8.23 7.75 -9.26
C GLY A 35 -7.80 9.22 -9.32
N THR A 36 -7.30 9.77 -8.22
CA THR A 36 -6.78 11.15 -8.19
C THR A 36 -5.60 11.33 -9.15
N THR A 37 -4.75 10.31 -9.36
CA THR A 37 -3.58 10.44 -10.25
C THR A 37 -3.97 10.75 -11.69
N ILE A 38 -5.12 10.26 -12.17
CA ILE A 38 -5.64 10.56 -13.51
C ILE A 38 -6.20 11.99 -13.61
N ALA A 39 -6.64 12.56 -12.49
CA ALA A 39 -7.15 13.93 -12.45
C ALA A 39 -6.04 15.00 -12.49
N LEU A 40 -4.79 14.65 -12.16
CA LEU A 40 -3.69 15.61 -12.00
C LEU A 40 -3.50 16.55 -13.21
N PRO A 41 -3.49 16.09 -14.47
CA PRO A 41 -3.36 16.98 -15.63
C PRO A 41 -4.50 18.00 -15.73
N ARG A 42 -5.74 17.55 -15.54
CA ARG A 42 -6.91 18.43 -15.59
C ARG A 42 -6.95 19.45 -14.46
N ILE A 43 -6.49 19.05 -13.26
CA ILE A 43 -6.36 19.95 -12.10
C ILE A 43 -5.27 20.99 -12.38
N SER A 44 -4.14 20.59 -12.98
CA SER A 44 -3.05 21.47 -13.39
C SER A 44 -3.53 22.54 -14.36
N GLU A 45 -4.26 22.15 -15.41
CA GLU A 45 -4.84 23.05 -16.39
C GLU A 45 -5.84 24.05 -15.78
N GLU A 46 -6.80 23.55 -15.00
CA GLU A 46 -7.90 24.39 -14.47
C GLU A 46 -7.44 25.35 -13.36
N LEU A 47 -6.50 24.93 -12.52
CA LEU A 47 -5.97 25.75 -11.44
C LEU A 47 -4.72 26.54 -11.84
N ALA A 48 -4.30 26.48 -13.12
CA ALA A 48 -3.08 27.12 -13.64
C ALA A 48 -1.85 26.83 -12.74
N ALA A 49 -1.72 25.59 -12.28
CA ALA A 49 -0.67 25.15 -11.37
C ALA A 49 0.30 24.20 -12.07
N ASP A 50 1.59 24.31 -11.77
CA ASP A 50 2.60 23.43 -12.34
C ASP A 50 2.38 21.96 -11.96
N ILE A 51 2.66 21.04 -12.89
CA ILE A 51 2.52 19.58 -12.64
C ILE A 51 3.28 19.13 -11.38
N PRO A 52 4.54 19.57 -11.10
CA PRO A 52 5.22 19.25 -9.84
C PRO A 52 4.46 19.71 -8.60
N ALA A 53 3.78 20.84 -8.63
CA ALA A 53 2.99 21.34 -7.51
C ALA A 53 1.72 20.48 -7.30
N VAL A 54 1.06 20.06 -8.37
CA VAL A 54 -0.13 19.20 -8.30
C VAL A 54 0.24 17.76 -7.83
N GLN A 55 1.43 17.27 -8.16
CA GLN A 55 1.92 15.96 -7.66
C GLN A 55 1.99 15.90 -6.13
N TRP A 56 2.12 17.03 -5.44
CA TRP A 56 2.08 17.09 -3.99
C TRP A 56 0.75 16.59 -3.41
N MET A 57 -0.34 16.60 -4.17
CA MET A 57 -1.61 16.00 -3.73
C MET A 57 -1.46 14.50 -3.42
N TYR A 58 -0.77 13.77 -4.29
CA TYR A 58 -0.47 12.35 -4.07
C TYR A 58 0.55 12.14 -2.95
N LEU A 59 1.60 12.97 -2.92
CA LEU A 59 2.67 12.88 -1.93
C LEU A 59 2.16 13.15 -0.51
N ILE A 60 1.42 14.25 -0.30
CA ILE A 60 0.85 14.60 1.01
C ILE A 60 -0.09 13.50 1.50
N TYR A 61 -0.99 13.01 0.65
CA TYR A 61 -1.90 11.93 0.99
C TYR A 61 -1.13 10.68 1.47
N THR A 62 -0.16 10.22 0.69
CA THR A 62 0.65 9.03 1.00
C THR A 62 1.51 9.24 2.25
N LEU A 63 2.05 10.45 2.43
CA LEU A 63 2.85 10.83 3.59
C LEU A 63 2.04 10.75 4.87
N PHE A 64 0.84 11.38 4.91
CA PHE A 64 -0.03 11.34 6.08
C PHE A 64 -0.52 9.94 6.40
N ILE A 65 -0.86 9.13 5.38
CA ILE A 65 -1.18 7.72 5.61
C ILE A 65 0.00 7.03 6.30
N SER A 66 1.17 7.07 5.69
CA SER A 66 2.34 6.33 6.16
C SER A 66 2.78 6.78 7.56
N ALA A 67 2.82 8.08 7.81
CA ALA A 67 3.21 8.67 9.09
C ALA A 67 2.26 8.29 10.24
N LEU A 68 0.96 8.20 9.94
CA LEU A 68 -0.07 8.00 10.95
C LEU A 68 -0.53 6.54 11.10
N LEU A 69 -0.12 5.63 10.21
CA LEU A 69 -0.51 4.21 10.29
C LEU A 69 -0.26 3.63 11.68
N LEU A 70 0.95 3.78 12.19
CA LEU A 70 1.35 3.21 13.47
C LEU A 70 0.65 3.88 14.67
N PRO A 71 0.65 5.24 14.79
CA PRO A 71 -0.14 5.92 15.82
C PRO A 71 -1.61 5.53 15.83
N MET A 72 -2.25 5.44 14.64
CA MET A 72 -3.66 5.10 14.52
C MET A 72 -3.93 3.62 14.85
N GLY A 73 -3.00 2.73 14.54
CA GLY A 73 -3.05 1.33 14.98
C GLY A 73 -3.06 1.21 16.49
N ARG A 74 -2.14 1.87 17.19
CA ARG A 74 -2.08 1.87 18.66
C ARG A 74 -3.31 2.54 19.28
N LEU A 75 -3.72 3.68 18.75
CA LEU A 75 -4.89 4.40 19.22
C LEU A 75 -6.16 3.55 19.07
N SER A 76 -6.23 2.72 18.04
CA SER A 76 -7.38 1.84 17.81
C SER A 76 -7.45 0.68 18.81
N ASP A 77 -6.32 0.13 19.21
CA ASP A 77 -6.26 -0.91 20.24
C ASP A 77 -6.65 -0.36 21.62
N MET A 78 -6.37 0.95 21.87
CA MET A 78 -6.72 1.66 23.12
C MET A 78 -8.17 2.14 23.17
N LEU A 79 -8.66 2.80 22.13
CA LEU A 79 -9.98 3.46 22.09
C LEU A 79 -11.08 2.60 21.49
N GLY A 80 -10.69 1.48 20.85
CA GLY A 80 -11.59 0.56 20.16
C GLY A 80 -11.57 0.79 18.63
N ARG A 81 -11.35 -0.30 17.91
CA ARG A 81 -11.15 -0.34 16.45
C ARG A 81 -12.32 0.23 15.66
N ARG A 82 -13.56 -0.05 16.10
CA ARG A 82 -14.77 0.52 15.47
C ARG A 82 -14.76 2.04 15.52
N ARG A 83 -14.45 2.63 16.69
CA ARG A 83 -14.46 4.09 16.84
C ARG A 83 -13.47 4.74 15.88
N ILE A 84 -12.22 4.25 15.88
CA ILE A 84 -11.17 4.81 15.02
C ILE A 84 -11.52 4.61 13.55
N TYR A 85 -12.02 3.43 13.16
CA TYR A 85 -12.42 3.15 11.78
C TYR A 85 -13.54 4.06 11.28
N CYS A 86 -14.63 4.21 12.06
CA CYS A 86 -15.76 5.07 11.70
C CYS A 86 -15.38 6.57 11.70
N THR A 87 -14.58 7.02 12.67
CA THR A 87 -14.05 8.39 12.69
C THR A 87 -13.14 8.62 11.47
N GLY A 88 -12.32 7.63 11.10
CA GLY A 88 -11.49 7.67 9.90
C GLY A 88 -12.31 7.86 8.62
N LEU A 89 -13.40 7.11 8.45
CA LEU A 89 -14.32 7.29 7.32
C LEU A 89 -14.98 8.67 7.29
N ALA A 90 -15.37 9.20 8.46
CA ALA A 90 -15.96 10.54 8.57
C ALA A 90 -14.95 11.63 8.18
N ILE A 91 -13.70 11.55 8.69
CA ILE A 91 -12.62 12.47 8.36
C ILE A 91 -12.29 12.36 6.86
N PHE A 92 -12.22 11.15 6.31
CA PHE A 92 -11.94 10.92 4.90
C PHE A 92 -13.01 11.56 4.00
N ALA A 93 -14.28 11.34 4.31
CA ALA A 93 -15.39 11.94 3.57
C ALA A 93 -15.42 13.48 3.71
N SER A 94 -15.10 14.02 4.89
CA SER A 94 -15.02 15.48 5.08
C SER A 94 -13.89 16.11 4.27
N GLY A 95 -12.72 15.46 4.21
CA GLY A 95 -11.61 15.88 3.35
C GLY A 95 -12.00 15.86 1.86
N ALA A 96 -12.73 14.85 1.40
CA ALA A 96 -13.26 14.80 0.05
C ALA A 96 -14.26 15.92 -0.23
N LEU A 97 -15.10 16.26 0.75
CA LEU A 97 -16.04 17.38 0.62
C LEU A 97 -15.31 18.73 0.49
N VAL A 98 -14.24 18.94 1.28
CA VAL A 98 -13.38 20.13 1.15
C VAL A 98 -12.73 20.16 -0.24
N ALA A 99 -12.24 19.01 -0.75
CA ALA A 99 -11.65 18.92 -2.08
C ALA A 99 -12.66 19.25 -3.19
N TYR A 100 -13.90 18.81 -3.06
CA TYR A 100 -14.97 19.10 -4.01
C TYR A 100 -15.23 20.61 -4.19
N PHE A 101 -15.24 21.36 -3.07
CA PHE A 101 -15.44 22.82 -3.09
C PHE A 101 -14.18 23.62 -3.31
N SER A 102 -13.03 23.00 -3.49
CA SER A 102 -11.77 23.70 -3.63
C SER A 102 -11.66 24.44 -4.97
N THR A 103 -11.17 25.67 -4.89
CA THR A 103 -10.88 26.56 -6.04
C THR A 103 -9.39 26.88 -6.16
N GLN A 104 -8.58 26.44 -5.22
CA GLN A 104 -7.13 26.69 -5.15
C GLN A 104 -6.38 25.41 -4.80
N LEU A 105 -5.16 25.26 -5.35
CA LEU A 105 -4.32 24.11 -5.08
C LEU A 105 -3.99 23.96 -3.58
N SER A 106 -3.75 25.05 -2.86
CA SER A 106 -3.47 25.03 -1.41
C SER A 106 -4.58 24.36 -0.62
N LEU A 107 -5.85 24.67 -0.94
CA LEU A 107 -7.01 24.04 -0.28
C LEU A 107 -7.12 22.56 -0.65
N LEU A 108 -6.80 22.17 -1.90
CA LEU A 108 -6.72 20.76 -2.30
C LEU A 108 -5.65 19.99 -1.54
N LEU A 109 -4.47 20.60 -1.32
CA LEU A 109 -3.39 19.99 -0.53
C LEU A 109 -3.83 19.75 0.93
N VAL A 110 -4.49 20.73 1.55
CA VAL A 110 -5.08 20.58 2.89
C VAL A 110 -6.15 19.48 2.89
N ALA A 111 -7.03 19.45 1.91
CA ALA A 111 -8.04 18.41 1.76
C ALA A 111 -7.42 17.00 1.66
N LYS A 112 -6.33 16.86 0.89
CA LYS A 112 -5.57 15.59 0.76
C LYS A 112 -4.86 15.20 2.05
N ALA A 113 -4.38 16.16 2.84
CA ALA A 113 -3.86 15.88 4.18
C ALA A 113 -4.95 15.33 5.11
N ILE A 114 -6.14 15.95 5.13
CA ILE A 114 -7.30 15.48 5.90
C ILE A 114 -7.72 14.08 5.43
N GLN A 115 -7.82 13.84 4.12
CA GLN A 115 -8.09 12.50 3.58
C GLN A 115 -7.01 11.49 3.99
N GLY A 116 -5.74 11.86 3.98
CA GLY A 116 -4.62 11.03 4.41
C GLY A 116 -4.74 10.58 5.87
N ILE A 117 -5.14 11.48 6.77
CA ILE A 117 -5.43 11.16 8.18
C ILE A 117 -6.56 10.13 8.27
N GLY A 118 -7.68 10.38 7.61
CA GLY A 118 -8.82 9.46 7.59
C GLY A 118 -8.46 8.09 7.01
N ALA A 119 -7.72 8.06 5.91
CA ALA A 119 -7.25 6.84 5.27
C ALA A 119 -6.30 6.02 6.16
N ALA A 120 -5.40 6.69 6.92
CA ALA A 120 -4.54 6.03 7.89
C ALA A 120 -5.36 5.29 8.96
N MET A 121 -6.41 5.94 9.49
CA MET A 121 -7.32 5.36 10.48
C MET A 121 -8.07 4.15 9.92
N VAL A 122 -8.53 4.21 8.68
CA VAL A 122 -9.23 3.12 7.98
C VAL A 122 -8.28 1.95 7.70
N GLN A 123 -7.11 2.22 7.10
CA GLN A 123 -6.16 1.18 6.69
C GLN A 123 -5.46 0.50 7.86
N ALA A 124 -5.17 1.23 8.95
CA ALA A 124 -4.60 0.64 10.16
C ALA A 124 -5.53 -0.43 10.77
N ASN A 125 -6.85 -0.27 10.62
CA ASN A 125 -7.83 -1.12 11.27
C ASN A 125 -8.44 -2.21 10.37
N GLY A 126 -8.38 -2.05 9.06
CA GLY A 126 -9.11 -2.92 8.14
C GLY A 126 -8.79 -4.41 8.31
N MET A 127 -7.50 -4.77 8.32
CA MET A 127 -7.08 -6.18 8.50
C MET A 127 -7.41 -6.71 9.91
N ALA A 128 -7.25 -5.87 10.94
CA ALA A 128 -7.55 -6.24 12.32
C ALA A 128 -9.04 -6.56 12.50
N LEU A 129 -9.92 -5.69 12.00
CA LEU A 129 -11.37 -5.91 12.02
C LEU A 129 -11.78 -7.15 11.23
N MET A 130 -11.11 -7.44 10.10
CA MET A 130 -11.34 -8.66 9.33
C MET A 130 -10.91 -9.91 10.09
N ALA A 131 -9.73 -9.90 10.72
CA ALA A 131 -9.23 -11.03 11.50
C ALA A 131 -10.11 -11.35 12.70
N GLU A 132 -10.76 -10.34 13.29
CA GLU A 132 -11.71 -10.51 14.41
C GLU A 132 -13.10 -10.98 13.96
N ALA A 133 -13.51 -10.57 12.74
CA ALA A 133 -14.84 -10.87 12.21
C ALA A 133 -15.05 -12.34 11.84
N PHE A 134 -13.98 -13.02 11.46
CA PHE A 134 -14.03 -14.38 10.95
C PHE A 134 -13.43 -15.39 11.93
N PRO A 135 -14.01 -16.62 12.02
CA PRO A 135 -13.42 -17.70 12.78
C PRO A 135 -11.99 -18.00 12.33
N GLU A 136 -11.14 -18.50 13.22
CA GLU A 136 -9.71 -18.78 12.94
C GLU A 136 -9.49 -19.58 11.65
N ARG A 137 -10.31 -20.62 11.44
CA ARG A 137 -10.28 -21.46 10.24
C ARG A 137 -10.64 -20.75 8.93
N GLN A 138 -11.10 -19.50 8.97
CA GLN A 138 -11.51 -18.70 7.81
C GLN A 138 -10.78 -17.34 7.72
N ARG A 139 -9.83 -17.09 8.62
CA ARG A 139 -9.07 -15.82 8.65
C ARG A 139 -8.26 -15.61 7.38
N GLY A 140 -7.65 -16.67 6.86
CA GLY A 140 -6.91 -16.62 5.60
C GLY A 140 -7.79 -16.18 4.43
N MET A 141 -8.96 -16.81 4.30
CA MET A 141 -9.93 -16.42 3.27
C MET A 141 -10.39 -14.96 3.43
N ALA A 142 -10.69 -14.52 4.65
CA ALA A 142 -11.15 -13.17 4.94
C ALA A 142 -10.09 -12.11 4.57
N ILE A 143 -8.82 -12.34 4.94
CA ILE A 143 -7.70 -11.46 4.60
C ILE A 143 -7.44 -11.50 3.08
N GLY A 144 -7.56 -12.67 2.44
CA GLY A 144 -7.47 -12.79 0.99
C GLY A 144 -8.53 -11.97 0.25
N LEU A 145 -9.78 -12.03 0.70
CA LEU A 145 -10.87 -11.20 0.19
C LEU A 145 -10.62 -9.70 0.42
N TYR A 146 -10.05 -9.31 1.56
CA TYR A 146 -9.67 -7.93 1.82
C TYR A 146 -8.57 -7.44 0.87
N MET A 147 -7.57 -8.29 0.57
CA MET A 147 -6.53 -7.98 -0.42
C MET A 147 -7.10 -7.85 -1.84
N THR A 148 -8.10 -8.67 -2.18
CA THR A 148 -8.85 -8.53 -3.44
C THR A 148 -9.48 -7.14 -3.57
N VAL A 149 -10.10 -6.66 -2.49
CA VAL A 149 -10.72 -5.33 -2.47
C VAL A 149 -9.69 -4.22 -2.69
N ILE A 150 -8.52 -4.32 -2.06
CA ILE A 150 -7.40 -3.38 -2.29
C ILE A 150 -6.97 -3.41 -3.75
N GLY A 151 -6.79 -4.61 -4.32
CA GLY A 151 -6.42 -4.78 -5.73
C GLY A 151 -7.46 -4.22 -6.69
N THR A 152 -8.74 -4.50 -6.45
CA THR A 152 -9.83 -3.96 -7.28
C THR A 152 -9.98 -2.44 -7.13
N GLY A 153 -9.70 -1.87 -5.97
CA GLY A 153 -9.64 -0.43 -5.74
C GLY A 153 -8.52 0.25 -6.55
N ALA A 154 -7.35 -0.40 -6.59
CA ALA A 154 -6.21 0.13 -7.35
C ALA A 154 -6.46 0.19 -8.87
N ILE A 155 -7.25 -0.75 -9.42
CA ILE A 155 -7.64 -0.74 -10.83
C ILE A 155 -8.89 0.09 -11.06
N GLY A 156 -9.88 -0.08 -10.19
CA GLY A 156 -11.19 0.58 -10.30
C GLY A 156 -11.08 2.09 -10.15
N GLY A 157 -10.15 2.58 -9.33
CA GLY A 157 -9.91 4.01 -9.14
C GLY A 157 -9.66 4.76 -10.45
N PRO A 158 -8.64 4.38 -11.24
CA PRO A 158 -8.39 4.97 -12.55
C PRO A 158 -9.55 4.85 -13.53
N VAL A 159 -10.20 3.70 -13.60
CA VAL A 159 -11.31 3.46 -14.54
C VAL A 159 -12.53 4.31 -14.19
N ILE A 160 -12.94 4.27 -12.92
CA ILE A 160 -14.08 5.06 -12.42
C ILE A 160 -13.73 6.55 -12.47
N GLY A 161 -12.51 6.91 -12.04
CA GLY A 161 -12.01 8.27 -12.07
C GLY A 161 -11.99 8.85 -13.49
N GLY A 162 -11.45 8.11 -14.46
CA GLY A 162 -11.41 8.54 -15.86
C GLY A 162 -12.81 8.75 -16.45
N PHE A 163 -13.76 7.85 -16.16
CA PHE A 163 -15.16 8.02 -16.56
C PHE A 163 -15.80 9.27 -15.93
N LEU A 164 -15.64 9.45 -14.63
CA LEU A 164 -16.19 10.60 -13.91
C LEU A 164 -15.59 11.93 -14.41
N ILE A 165 -14.28 11.97 -14.65
CA ILE A 165 -13.61 13.17 -15.18
C ILE A 165 -14.14 13.52 -16.56
N GLY A 166 -14.27 12.53 -17.44
CA GLY A 166 -14.76 12.74 -18.80
C GLY A 166 -16.21 13.22 -18.87
N ALA A 167 -17.07 12.73 -17.98
CA ALA A 167 -18.50 13.06 -17.98
C ALA A 167 -18.84 14.32 -17.16
N PHE A 168 -18.17 14.56 -16.03
CA PHE A 168 -18.59 15.56 -15.03
C PHE A 168 -17.43 16.44 -14.50
N GLY A 169 -16.23 16.30 -15.07
CA GLY A 169 -15.05 17.01 -14.60
C GLY A 169 -14.41 16.39 -13.34
N TRP A 170 -13.19 16.82 -13.00
CA TRP A 170 -12.37 16.20 -11.95
C TRP A 170 -12.96 16.29 -10.54
N ARG A 171 -13.77 17.32 -10.25
CA ARG A 171 -14.45 17.46 -8.95
C ARG A 171 -15.43 16.33 -8.65
N SER A 172 -15.98 15.69 -9.69
CA SER A 172 -16.92 14.58 -9.55
C SER A 172 -16.31 13.35 -8.85
N ILE A 173 -14.99 13.15 -8.95
CA ILE A 173 -14.30 12.09 -8.19
C ILE A 173 -14.55 12.29 -6.70
N TYR A 174 -14.33 13.51 -6.19
CA TYR A 174 -14.50 13.81 -4.77
C TYR A 174 -15.95 13.72 -4.32
N LEU A 175 -16.90 14.13 -5.15
CA LEU A 175 -18.33 13.94 -4.87
C LEU A 175 -18.67 12.44 -4.77
N GLY A 176 -18.16 11.61 -5.67
CA GLY A 176 -18.30 10.16 -5.62
C GLY A 176 -17.71 9.58 -4.32
N VAL A 177 -16.55 10.06 -3.92
CA VAL A 177 -15.91 9.68 -2.65
C VAL A 177 -16.78 10.06 -1.44
N VAL A 178 -17.39 11.25 -1.42
CA VAL A 178 -18.32 11.67 -0.36
C VAL A 178 -19.53 10.73 -0.28
N ILE A 179 -20.16 10.46 -1.40
CA ILE A 179 -21.37 9.61 -1.44
C ILE A 179 -21.04 8.19 -0.93
N VAL A 180 -20.02 7.56 -1.48
CA VAL A 180 -19.60 6.21 -1.09
C VAL A 180 -19.08 6.20 0.35
N GLY A 181 -18.38 7.25 0.78
CA GLY A 181 -17.87 7.42 2.15
C GLY A 181 -18.98 7.50 3.19
N VAL A 182 -20.04 8.26 2.91
CA VAL A 182 -21.22 8.35 3.79
C VAL A 182 -21.96 7.00 3.85
N ILE A 183 -22.10 6.30 2.74
CA ILE A 183 -22.68 4.94 2.71
C ILE A 183 -21.82 3.99 3.55
N ALA A 184 -20.49 3.96 3.33
CA ALA A 184 -19.57 3.12 4.08
C ALA A 184 -19.59 3.42 5.58
N LEU A 185 -19.63 4.71 5.96
CA LEU A 185 -19.75 5.14 7.35
C LEU A 185 -21.06 4.67 7.97
N THR A 186 -22.18 4.85 7.29
CA THR A 186 -23.50 4.44 7.79
C THR A 186 -23.56 2.94 7.97
N LEU A 187 -23.09 2.16 6.99
CA LEU A 187 -22.99 0.69 7.11
C LEU A 187 -22.10 0.29 8.28
N SER A 188 -20.95 0.95 8.45
CA SER A 188 -20.01 0.65 9.54
C SER A 188 -20.61 0.96 10.92
N LEU A 189 -21.33 2.07 11.05
CA LEU A 189 -22.02 2.43 12.31
C LEU A 189 -23.13 1.45 12.66
N LEU A 190 -23.81 0.87 11.68
CA LEU A 190 -24.92 -0.06 11.89
C LEU A 190 -24.43 -1.51 12.13
N ILE A 191 -23.36 -1.93 11.43
CA ILE A 191 -22.96 -3.34 11.37
C ILE A 191 -21.80 -3.65 12.30
N VAL A 192 -20.76 -2.79 12.35
CA VAL A 192 -19.56 -3.05 13.17
C VAL A 192 -19.95 -2.96 14.66
N LYS A 193 -19.82 -4.07 15.39
CA LYS A 193 -20.10 -4.07 16.84
C LYS A 193 -19.05 -3.26 17.59
N ASN A 194 -19.46 -2.65 18.70
CA ASN A 194 -18.52 -2.14 19.69
C ASN A 194 -17.84 -3.35 20.35
N MET A 195 -16.65 -3.66 19.92
CA MET A 195 -15.78 -4.54 20.68
C MET A 195 -15.17 -3.69 21.82
N SER A 196 -15.21 -4.21 23.05
CA SER A 196 -14.58 -3.54 24.19
C SER A 196 -13.10 -3.32 23.88
N PRO A 197 -12.50 -2.19 24.31
CA PRO A 197 -11.07 -1.98 24.16
C PRO A 197 -10.33 -3.20 24.73
N THR A 198 -9.46 -3.80 23.91
CA THR A 198 -8.78 -5.07 24.24
C THR A 198 -7.62 -4.85 25.21
N VAL A 199 -7.14 -3.62 25.31
CA VAL A 199 -6.07 -3.25 26.25
C VAL A 199 -6.67 -2.89 27.58
N GLY A 200 -6.76 -3.90 28.44
CA GLY A 200 -6.70 -3.79 29.88
C GLY A 200 -7.81 -3.06 30.63
N HIS A 201 -8.88 -3.76 30.98
CA HIS A 201 -9.44 -3.60 32.31
C HIS A 201 -8.52 -4.29 33.35
N ARG A 202 -7.26 -3.85 33.48
CA ARG A 202 -6.55 -4.02 34.75
C ARG A 202 -7.13 -2.97 35.67
N SER A 203 -8.02 -3.45 36.53
CA SER A 203 -8.65 -2.72 37.63
C SER A 203 -7.62 -1.82 38.32
N GLY A 204 -7.83 -0.50 38.29
CA GLY A 204 -7.20 0.45 39.24
C GLY A 204 -6.05 1.31 38.73
N SER A 205 -5.69 1.36 37.45
CA SER A 205 -4.53 2.15 36.97
C SER A 205 -4.90 3.18 35.89
N LYS A 206 -4.68 4.45 36.29
CA LYS A 206 -4.45 5.69 35.51
C LYS A 206 -4.81 5.68 34.01
N ILE A 207 -5.53 6.74 33.63
CA ILE A 207 -5.71 7.22 32.24
C ILE A 207 -4.50 6.82 31.39
N PHE A 208 -4.74 5.91 30.40
CA PHE A 208 -3.72 5.48 29.43
C PHE A 208 -3.03 6.70 28.82
N SER A 209 -1.75 6.86 29.04
CA SER A 209 -0.95 7.89 28.38
C SER A 209 -0.56 7.37 27.00
N PHE A 210 -1.25 7.85 25.97
CA PHE A 210 -0.80 7.64 24.60
C PHE A 210 0.59 8.25 24.42
N ASP A 211 1.54 7.49 23.86
CA ASP A 211 2.90 7.97 23.61
C ASP A 211 2.96 8.94 22.43
N TRP A 212 2.60 10.20 22.66
CA TRP A 212 2.66 11.27 21.67
C TRP A 212 4.05 11.50 21.12
N ALA A 213 5.08 11.36 21.95
CA ALA A 213 6.45 11.56 21.49
C ALA A 213 6.93 10.41 20.60
N GLY A 214 6.59 9.14 20.95
CA GLY A 214 6.81 7.99 20.06
C GLY A 214 6.06 8.15 18.73
N ALA A 215 4.81 8.66 18.79
CA ALA A 215 4.04 8.95 17.59
C ALA A 215 4.71 9.97 16.66
N VAL A 216 5.20 11.10 17.22
CA VAL A 216 5.91 12.14 16.45
C VAL A 216 7.24 11.61 15.91
N LEU A 217 8.00 10.86 16.72
CA LEU A 217 9.29 10.30 16.30
C LEU A 217 9.12 9.28 15.17
N SER A 218 8.16 8.34 15.29
CA SER A 218 7.90 7.35 14.25
C SER A 218 7.35 7.99 12.96
N ALA A 219 6.42 8.94 13.09
CA ALA A 219 5.89 9.68 11.96
C ALA A 219 6.96 10.51 11.26
N GLY A 220 7.81 11.22 12.04
CA GLY A 220 8.92 12.00 11.51
C GLY A 220 9.99 11.13 10.82
N ALA A 221 10.37 10.00 11.45
CA ALA A 221 11.32 9.06 10.87
C ALA A 221 10.84 8.53 9.52
N LEU A 222 9.60 8.05 9.47
CA LEU A 222 9.04 7.51 8.24
C LEU A 222 8.85 8.58 7.18
N SER A 223 8.35 9.77 7.55
CA SER A 223 8.18 10.89 6.61
C SER A 223 9.51 11.32 6.00
N SER A 224 10.55 11.49 6.82
CA SER A 224 11.90 11.86 6.33
C SER A 224 12.47 10.80 5.41
N PHE A 225 12.30 9.51 5.77
CA PHE A 225 12.71 8.39 4.91
C PHE A 225 11.98 8.39 3.57
N LEU A 226 10.65 8.53 3.57
CA LEU A 226 9.83 8.50 2.36
C LEU A 226 10.12 9.71 1.45
N LEU A 227 10.31 10.89 2.02
CA LEU A 227 10.69 12.09 1.25
C LEU A 227 12.08 11.93 0.65
N ALA A 228 13.07 11.47 1.43
CA ALA A 228 14.42 11.22 0.93
C ALA A 228 14.40 10.20 -0.23
N MET A 229 13.64 9.10 -0.10
CA MET A 229 13.45 8.12 -1.17
C MET A 229 12.78 8.72 -2.41
N THR A 230 11.73 9.51 -2.22
CA THR A 230 11.00 10.14 -3.34
C THR A 230 11.86 11.12 -4.13
N TYR A 231 12.74 11.85 -3.46
CA TYR A 231 13.59 12.84 -4.13
C TYR A 231 14.94 12.28 -4.59
N SER A 232 15.36 11.09 -4.11
CA SER A 232 16.68 10.53 -4.41
C SER A 232 16.94 10.34 -5.91
N TYR A 233 15.93 9.94 -6.68
CA TYR A 233 16.10 9.76 -8.13
C TYR A 233 16.14 11.07 -8.93
N ARG A 234 15.53 12.16 -8.40
CA ARG A 234 15.54 13.48 -9.06
C ARG A 234 16.76 14.30 -8.71
N MET A 235 17.14 14.33 -7.45
CA MET A 235 18.24 15.18 -6.92
C MET A 235 19.58 14.42 -6.86
N GLY A 236 19.55 13.10 -7.01
CA GLY A 236 20.71 12.23 -6.77
C GLY A 236 20.85 11.82 -5.31
N TRP A 237 21.33 10.60 -5.09
CA TRP A 237 21.49 10.00 -3.76
C TRP A 237 22.49 10.73 -2.86
N THR A 238 23.47 11.40 -3.46
CA THR A 238 24.53 12.14 -2.76
C THR A 238 24.22 13.62 -2.57
N SER A 239 23.05 14.10 -3.02
CA SER A 239 22.67 15.50 -2.83
C SER A 239 22.45 15.81 -1.36
N GLY A 240 22.84 17.02 -0.93
CA GLY A 240 22.74 17.45 0.46
C GLY A 240 21.34 17.24 1.08
N PRO A 241 20.24 17.66 0.44
CA PRO A 241 18.89 17.45 0.97
C PRO A 241 18.52 15.98 1.16
N VAL A 242 18.91 15.10 0.24
CA VAL A 242 18.62 13.66 0.32
C VAL A 242 19.41 12.99 1.45
N VAL A 243 20.71 13.31 1.54
CA VAL A 243 21.58 12.80 2.63
C VAL A 243 21.06 13.27 3.99
N VAL A 244 20.74 14.56 4.14
CA VAL A 244 20.16 15.11 5.37
C VAL A 244 18.82 14.42 5.68
N GLY A 245 17.98 14.14 4.69
CA GLY A 245 16.73 13.40 4.86
C GLY A 245 16.95 12.00 5.43
N PHE A 246 17.91 11.24 4.91
CA PHE A 246 18.26 9.91 5.44
C PHE A 246 18.88 9.96 6.83
N LEU A 247 19.78 10.92 7.10
CA LEU A 247 20.36 11.10 8.43
C LEU A 247 19.29 11.48 9.46
N THR A 248 18.36 12.36 9.09
CA THR A 248 17.23 12.74 9.94
C THR A 248 16.33 11.54 10.20
N ALA A 249 16.02 10.74 9.17
CA ALA A 249 15.24 9.51 9.32
C ALA A 249 15.92 8.51 10.27
N ALA A 250 17.24 8.29 10.11
CA ALA A 250 18.01 7.39 10.96
C ALA A 250 18.08 7.89 12.42
N PHE A 251 18.28 9.19 12.62
CA PHE A 251 18.29 9.82 13.95
C PHE A 251 16.94 9.68 14.65
N LEU A 252 15.84 10.03 13.97
CA LEU A 252 14.49 9.95 14.52
C LEU A 252 14.09 8.49 14.80
N LEU A 253 14.47 7.56 13.92
CA LEU A 253 14.24 6.12 14.15
C LEU A 253 15.02 5.62 15.36
N GLY A 254 16.29 6.01 15.51
CA GLY A 254 17.11 5.69 16.68
C GLY A 254 16.52 6.24 17.97
N ALA A 255 16.05 7.50 17.94
CA ALA A 255 15.36 8.15 19.06
C ALA A 255 14.03 7.43 19.39
N PHE A 256 13.27 7.01 18.37
CA PHE A 256 12.05 6.24 18.53
C PHE A 256 12.33 4.90 19.20
N ILE A 257 13.29 4.10 18.69
CA ILE A 257 13.67 2.81 19.27
C ILE A 257 14.15 2.97 20.73
N TYR A 258 14.99 3.96 20.99
CA TYR A 258 15.46 4.26 22.34
C TYR A 258 14.30 4.56 23.30
N ARG A 259 13.32 5.34 22.82
CA ARG A 259 12.13 5.66 23.60
C ARG A 259 11.27 4.44 23.87
N GLU A 260 10.98 3.62 22.83
CA GLU A 260 10.18 2.38 22.94
C GLU A 260 10.78 1.39 23.94
N LEU A 261 12.11 1.32 24.05
CA LEU A 261 12.80 0.46 25.02
C LEU A 261 12.69 0.95 26.46
N ARG A 262 12.33 2.23 26.67
CA ARG A 262 12.24 2.84 28.01
C ARG A 262 10.82 3.24 28.44
N CYS A 263 9.91 3.28 27.51
CA CYS A 263 8.50 3.66 27.78
C CYS A 263 7.78 2.51 28.49
N ALA A 264 6.97 2.83 29.51
CA ALA A 264 6.17 1.83 30.22
C ALA A 264 5.03 1.27 29.36
N ASP A 265 4.45 2.15 28.49
CA ASP A 265 3.38 1.79 27.55
C ASP A 265 3.84 2.09 26.10
N PRO A 266 4.73 1.28 25.52
CA PRO A 266 5.28 1.53 24.19
C PRO A 266 4.23 1.43 23.09
N MET A 267 4.42 2.17 21.98
CA MET A 267 3.56 2.05 20.80
C MET A 267 3.71 0.70 20.13
N ILE A 268 4.96 0.23 20.04
CA ILE A 268 5.31 -1.09 19.51
C ILE A 268 6.08 -1.84 20.59
N ASP A 269 5.61 -3.02 20.92
CA ASP A 269 6.42 -3.96 21.69
C ASP A 269 7.53 -4.52 20.81
N LEU A 270 8.73 -4.01 20.97
CA LEU A 270 9.89 -4.45 20.18
C LEU A 270 10.23 -5.93 20.41
N THR A 271 9.69 -6.57 21.45
CA THR A 271 9.86 -8.01 21.67
C THR A 271 9.20 -8.84 20.57
N LEU A 272 8.20 -8.29 19.87
CA LEU A 272 7.57 -8.94 18.70
C LEU A 272 8.60 -9.29 17.62
N PHE A 273 9.63 -8.45 17.45
CA PHE A 273 10.69 -8.71 16.47
C PHE A 273 11.64 -9.84 16.90
N ARG A 274 11.56 -10.34 18.13
CA ARG A 274 12.23 -11.56 18.57
C ARG A 274 11.50 -12.84 18.19
N ILE A 275 10.22 -12.73 17.80
CA ILE A 275 9.44 -13.86 17.32
C ILE A 275 9.85 -14.13 15.86
N PRO A 276 10.47 -15.29 15.54
CA PRO A 276 10.98 -15.55 14.19
C PRO A 276 9.90 -15.48 13.11
N VAL A 277 8.71 -16.00 13.41
CA VAL A 277 7.58 -15.98 12.48
C VAL A 277 7.17 -14.56 12.12
N PHE A 278 7.13 -13.65 13.09
CA PHE A 278 6.80 -12.25 12.91
C PHE A 278 7.85 -11.52 12.07
N SER A 279 9.11 -11.57 12.49
CA SER A 279 10.22 -10.86 11.84
C SER A 279 10.47 -11.36 10.43
N MET A 280 10.50 -12.68 10.23
CA MET A 280 10.69 -13.27 8.91
C MET A 280 9.51 -12.93 7.97
N GLY A 281 8.27 -12.91 8.49
CA GLY A 281 7.10 -12.48 7.74
C GLY A 281 7.17 -11.02 7.30
N MET A 282 7.63 -10.11 8.18
CA MET A 282 7.80 -8.69 7.87
C MET A 282 8.92 -8.44 6.86
N ILE A 283 10.08 -9.11 7.02
CA ILE A 283 11.21 -9.02 6.07
C ILE A 283 10.81 -9.54 4.70
N ALA A 284 10.19 -10.72 4.63
CA ALA A 284 9.73 -11.29 3.37
C ALA A 284 8.74 -10.36 2.65
N ARG A 285 7.84 -9.73 3.42
CA ARG A 285 6.89 -8.74 2.90
C ARG A 285 7.60 -7.50 2.35
N TYR A 286 8.55 -6.94 3.09
CA TYR A 286 9.32 -5.78 2.64
C TYR A 286 10.04 -6.08 1.32
N LEU A 287 10.77 -7.20 1.26
CA LEU A 287 11.53 -7.62 0.08
C LEU A 287 10.60 -7.88 -1.12
N ALA A 288 9.46 -8.53 -0.92
CA ALA A 288 8.49 -8.81 -1.98
C ALA A 288 7.95 -7.51 -2.61
N PHE A 289 7.51 -6.55 -1.78
CA PHE A 289 6.97 -5.28 -2.29
C PHE A 289 8.06 -4.37 -2.86
N MET A 290 9.26 -4.35 -2.27
CA MET A 290 10.43 -3.67 -2.82
C MET A 290 10.79 -4.21 -4.20
N SER A 291 10.73 -5.51 -4.39
CA SER A 291 11.08 -6.17 -5.66
C SER A 291 10.04 -5.98 -6.75
N GLY A 292 8.76 -5.95 -6.40
CA GLY A 292 7.66 -5.88 -7.37
C GLY A 292 7.34 -4.47 -7.84
N SER A 293 7.53 -3.47 -6.99
CA SER A 293 7.10 -2.09 -7.28
C SER A 293 7.79 -1.44 -8.48
N PRO A 294 9.08 -1.72 -8.84
CA PRO A 294 9.66 -1.22 -10.07
C PRO A 294 8.90 -1.65 -11.32
N ALA A 295 8.34 -2.85 -11.36
CA ALA A 295 7.56 -3.32 -12.50
C ALA A 295 6.29 -2.48 -12.70
N TYR A 296 5.52 -2.24 -11.62
CA TYR A 296 4.31 -1.42 -11.69
C TYR A 296 4.60 0.03 -12.08
N PHE A 297 5.79 0.54 -11.78
CA PHE A 297 6.18 1.91 -12.10
C PHE A 297 6.81 2.05 -13.50
N LEU A 298 7.71 1.15 -13.89
CA LEU A 298 8.49 1.28 -15.13
C LEU A 298 7.78 0.71 -16.38
N LEU A 299 6.94 -0.33 -16.22
CA LEU A 299 6.27 -0.95 -17.37
C LEU A 299 5.31 -0.02 -18.13
N PRO A 300 4.57 0.92 -17.51
CA PRO A 300 3.82 1.92 -18.27
C PRO A 300 4.70 2.74 -19.21
N PHE A 301 5.90 3.18 -18.76
CA PHE A 301 6.86 3.90 -19.60
C PHE A 301 7.37 3.01 -20.74
N PHE A 302 7.71 1.76 -20.46
CA PHE A 302 8.11 0.81 -21.48
C PHE A 302 7.03 0.60 -22.54
N LEU A 303 5.80 0.38 -22.15
CA LEU A 303 4.70 0.11 -23.08
C LEU A 303 4.33 1.32 -23.93
N ILE A 304 4.33 2.52 -23.34
CA ILE A 304 3.91 3.75 -24.02
C ILE A 304 5.07 4.32 -24.83
N GLN A 305 6.23 4.53 -24.23
CA GLN A 305 7.33 5.26 -24.83
C GLN A 305 8.25 4.37 -25.66
N VAL A 306 8.51 3.11 -25.24
CA VAL A 306 9.39 2.20 -25.96
C VAL A 306 8.62 1.35 -26.97
N SER A 307 7.45 0.81 -26.58
CA SER A 307 6.64 -0.04 -27.47
C SER A 307 5.62 0.74 -28.31
N GLY A 308 5.47 2.05 -28.12
CA GLY A 308 4.58 2.91 -28.92
C GLY A 308 3.09 2.62 -28.73
N LEU A 309 2.68 1.98 -27.65
CA LEU A 309 1.27 1.68 -27.39
C LEU A 309 0.54 2.91 -26.89
N SER A 310 -0.74 3.03 -27.26
CA SER A 310 -1.61 4.00 -26.61
C SER A 310 -1.80 3.67 -25.12
N GLU A 311 -2.08 4.69 -24.30
CA GLU A 311 -2.30 4.54 -22.86
C GLU A 311 -3.36 3.48 -22.53
N VAL A 312 -4.46 3.44 -23.31
CA VAL A 312 -5.53 2.45 -23.16
C VAL A 312 -5.03 1.03 -23.42
N ARG A 313 -4.22 0.82 -24.49
CA ARG A 313 -3.63 -0.49 -24.79
C ARG A 313 -2.63 -0.90 -23.72
N ALA A 314 -1.79 0.02 -23.25
CA ALA A 314 -0.85 -0.25 -22.16
C ALA A 314 -1.60 -0.67 -20.86
N ALA A 315 -2.67 0.01 -20.52
CA ALA A 315 -3.51 -0.35 -19.38
C ALA A 315 -4.13 -1.76 -19.55
N LEU A 316 -4.61 -2.11 -20.75
CA LEU A 316 -5.17 -3.45 -21.03
C LEU A 316 -4.10 -4.55 -20.93
N VAL A 317 -2.84 -4.27 -21.28
CA VAL A 317 -1.72 -5.20 -21.14
C VAL A 317 -1.38 -5.45 -19.66
N LEU A 318 -1.50 -4.44 -18.79
CA LEU A 318 -1.20 -4.53 -17.36
C LEU A 318 -2.37 -5.09 -16.53
N ALA A 319 -3.60 -4.88 -16.95
CA ALA A 319 -4.82 -5.25 -16.21
C ALA A 319 -4.92 -6.74 -15.81
N PRO A 320 -4.51 -7.72 -16.64
CA PRO A 320 -4.59 -9.14 -16.28
C PRO A 320 -3.82 -9.50 -15.02
N GLY A 321 -2.70 -8.82 -14.74
CA GLY A 321 -1.93 -9.02 -13.51
C GLY A 321 -2.72 -8.70 -12.25
N SER A 322 -3.39 -7.57 -12.26
CA SER A 322 -4.21 -7.13 -11.13
C SER A 322 -5.48 -7.99 -10.97
N LEU A 323 -6.09 -8.41 -12.09
CA LEU A 323 -7.23 -9.34 -12.06
C LEU A 323 -6.83 -10.68 -11.43
N LEU A 324 -5.66 -11.20 -11.82
CA LEU A 324 -5.17 -12.47 -11.27
C LEU A 324 -4.80 -12.34 -9.78
N MET A 325 -4.26 -11.21 -9.36
CA MET A 325 -4.04 -10.91 -7.94
C MET A 325 -5.37 -10.94 -7.15
N ALA A 326 -6.42 -10.36 -7.69
CA ALA A 326 -7.74 -10.32 -7.05
C ALA A 326 -8.35 -11.72 -6.89
N ILE A 327 -8.16 -12.61 -7.87
CA ILE A 327 -8.62 -14.01 -7.82
C ILE A 327 -7.72 -14.86 -6.91
N ALA A 328 -6.41 -14.68 -7.00
CA ALA A 328 -5.43 -15.46 -6.27
C ALA A 328 -5.39 -15.16 -4.76
N GLY A 329 -5.82 -13.97 -4.33
CA GLY A 329 -5.88 -13.58 -2.93
C GLY A 329 -6.75 -14.51 -2.07
N PRO A 330 -8.04 -14.68 -2.39
CA PRO A 330 -8.91 -15.63 -1.69
C PRO A 330 -8.47 -17.08 -1.81
N LEU A 331 -7.87 -17.46 -2.95
CA LEU A 331 -7.32 -18.81 -3.14
C LEU A 331 -6.13 -19.06 -2.22
N GLY A 332 -5.19 -18.13 -2.15
CA GLY A 332 -4.07 -18.16 -1.22
C GLY A 332 -4.52 -18.23 0.23
N GLY A 333 -5.57 -17.46 0.59
CA GLY A 333 -6.20 -17.51 1.90
C GLY A 333 -6.80 -18.87 2.24
N LYS A 334 -7.60 -19.46 1.34
CA LYS A 334 -8.16 -20.81 1.52
C LYS A 334 -7.08 -21.87 1.60
N LEU A 335 -6.01 -21.72 0.82
CA LEU A 335 -4.89 -22.65 0.84
C LEU A 335 -4.15 -22.56 2.17
N SER A 336 -3.97 -21.33 2.69
CA SER A 336 -3.41 -21.09 4.03
C SER A 336 -4.25 -21.72 5.15
N ASP A 337 -5.58 -21.62 5.06
CA ASP A 337 -6.51 -22.20 6.06
C ASP A 337 -6.47 -23.75 6.07
N ARG A 338 -6.02 -24.39 4.97
CA ARG A 338 -5.97 -25.86 4.83
C ARG A 338 -4.57 -26.46 5.02
N LEU A 339 -3.55 -25.82 4.45
CA LEU A 339 -2.17 -26.34 4.38
C LEU A 339 -1.20 -25.63 5.33
N GLY A 340 -1.73 -24.69 6.15
CA GLY A 340 -0.86 -23.79 6.94
C GLY A 340 -0.34 -22.63 6.10
N THR A 341 0.34 -21.68 6.76
CA THR A 341 0.71 -20.39 6.14
C THR A 341 2.04 -20.44 5.38
N LYS A 342 2.91 -21.38 5.69
CA LYS A 342 4.30 -21.43 5.19
C LYS A 342 4.38 -21.76 3.70
N TRP A 343 3.88 -22.91 3.29
CA TRP A 343 4.03 -23.40 1.91
C TRP A 343 3.27 -22.58 0.87
N PRO A 344 2.04 -22.11 1.14
CA PRO A 344 1.38 -21.19 0.23
C PRO A 344 2.14 -19.87 0.07
N ALA A 345 2.73 -19.33 1.16
CA ALA A 345 3.55 -18.12 1.08
C ALA A 345 4.80 -18.32 0.21
N VAL A 346 5.51 -19.45 0.38
CA VAL A 346 6.67 -19.81 -0.46
C VAL A 346 6.26 -19.96 -1.93
N GLY A 347 5.19 -20.71 -2.22
CA GLY A 347 4.67 -20.88 -3.58
C GLY A 347 4.28 -19.56 -4.24
N GLY A 348 3.67 -18.64 -3.47
CA GLY A 348 3.35 -17.29 -3.94
C GLY A 348 4.60 -16.48 -4.30
N LEU A 349 5.64 -16.52 -3.47
CA LEU A 349 6.91 -15.84 -3.73
C LEU A 349 7.64 -16.45 -4.93
N CYS A 350 7.63 -17.77 -5.10
CA CYS A 350 8.20 -18.44 -6.28
C CYS A 350 7.46 -18.01 -7.58
N CYS A 351 6.14 -17.96 -7.54
CA CYS A 351 5.33 -17.48 -8.66
C CYS A 351 5.64 -16.01 -8.98
N TRP A 352 5.80 -15.17 -7.96
CA TRP A 352 6.19 -13.77 -8.11
C TRP A 352 7.59 -13.63 -8.72
N THR A 353 8.57 -14.42 -8.24
CA THR A 353 9.93 -14.48 -8.81
C THR A 353 9.88 -14.86 -10.29
N ALA A 354 9.12 -15.90 -10.66
CA ALA A 354 8.95 -16.30 -12.05
C ALA A 354 8.39 -15.16 -12.91
N GLY A 355 7.40 -14.42 -12.39
CA GLY A 355 6.85 -13.25 -13.10
C GLY A 355 7.88 -12.16 -13.36
N ILE A 356 8.69 -11.79 -12.37
CA ILE A 356 9.78 -10.80 -12.55
C ILE A 356 10.84 -11.34 -13.52
N THR A 357 11.15 -12.64 -13.47
CA THR A 357 12.10 -13.27 -14.38
C THR A 357 11.60 -13.25 -15.82
N VAL A 358 10.30 -13.43 -16.05
CA VAL A 358 9.69 -13.23 -17.38
C VAL A 358 9.85 -11.77 -17.83
N LEU A 359 9.62 -10.80 -16.95
CA LEU A 359 9.81 -9.39 -17.30
C LEU A 359 11.27 -9.02 -17.57
N TYR A 360 12.22 -9.71 -16.95
CA TYR A 360 13.66 -9.54 -17.23
C TYR A 360 14.03 -9.89 -18.68
N THR A 361 13.27 -10.73 -19.37
CA THR A 361 13.51 -11.09 -20.78
C THR A 361 13.09 -10.01 -21.79
N LEU A 362 12.45 -8.92 -21.35
CA LEU A 362 11.96 -7.86 -22.23
C LEU A 362 13.11 -7.15 -22.95
N GLU A 363 12.89 -6.87 -24.23
CA GLU A 363 13.79 -6.12 -25.12
C GLU A 363 12.98 -5.08 -25.91
N VAL A 364 13.67 -4.13 -26.53
CA VAL A 364 13.03 -3.18 -27.46
C VAL A 364 12.40 -3.99 -28.60
N GLY A 365 11.09 -3.78 -28.82
CA GLY A 365 10.33 -4.56 -29.82
C GLY A 365 9.71 -5.88 -29.30
N SER A 366 9.88 -6.22 -28.00
CA SER A 366 9.23 -7.39 -27.42
C SER A 366 7.71 -7.31 -27.53
N ASN A 367 7.07 -8.48 -27.75
CA ASN A 367 5.62 -8.56 -27.81
C ASN A 367 5.00 -8.18 -26.44
N PRO A 368 4.01 -7.27 -26.39
CA PRO A 368 3.32 -6.88 -25.14
C PRO A 368 2.71 -8.04 -24.37
N THR A 369 2.45 -9.19 -25.00
CA THR A 369 1.95 -10.40 -24.32
C THR A 369 2.94 -10.94 -23.26
N VAL A 370 4.25 -10.73 -23.47
CA VAL A 370 5.28 -11.08 -22.47
C VAL A 370 5.11 -10.26 -21.20
N VAL A 371 4.80 -8.97 -21.36
CA VAL A 371 4.49 -8.08 -20.21
C VAL A 371 3.25 -8.59 -19.47
N SER A 372 2.17 -8.91 -20.21
CA SER A 372 0.96 -9.47 -19.60
C SER A 372 1.24 -10.78 -18.85
N ALA A 373 2.01 -11.70 -19.43
CA ALA A 373 2.36 -12.97 -18.80
C ALA A 373 3.16 -12.76 -17.49
N GLY A 374 4.19 -11.89 -17.53
CA GLY A 374 4.96 -11.53 -16.34
C GLY A 374 4.09 -10.90 -15.25
N MET A 375 3.24 -9.95 -15.63
CA MET A 375 2.30 -9.30 -14.69
C MET A 375 1.26 -10.27 -14.11
N MET A 376 0.77 -11.22 -14.90
CA MET A 376 -0.15 -12.26 -14.42
C MET A 376 0.51 -13.14 -13.36
N LEU A 377 1.73 -13.61 -13.60
CA LEU A 377 2.50 -14.38 -12.62
C LEU A 377 2.80 -13.57 -11.36
N MET A 378 3.22 -12.31 -11.50
CA MET A 378 3.44 -11.41 -10.36
C MET A 378 2.16 -11.19 -9.55
N GLY A 379 1.05 -10.93 -10.23
CA GLY A 379 -0.25 -10.72 -9.60
C GLY A 379 -0.73 -11.98 -8.85
N ALA A 380 -0.66 -13.14 -9.48
CA ALA A 380 -0.98 -14.42 -8.85
C ALA A 380 -0.08 -14.66 -7.62
N GLY A 381 1.23 -14.45 -7.78
CA GLY A 381 2.22 -14.59 -6.70
C GLY A 381 1.91 -13.68 -5.52
N ASN A 382 1.59 -12.40 -5.78
CA ASN A 382 1.21 -11.43 -4.74
C ASN A 382 -0.08 -11.86 -4.01
N GLY A 383 -1.11 -12.29 -4.73
CA GLY A 383 -2.35 -12.78 -4.13
C GLY A 383 -2.12 -14.01 -3.25
N ILE A 384 -1.39 -15.01 -3.77
CA ILE A 384 -1.10 -16.25 -3.03
C ILE A 384 -0.20 -15.98 -1.81
N PHE A 385 0.79 -15.08 -1.90
CA PHE A 385 1.69 -14.74 -0.79
C PHE A 385 1.04 -13.86 0.27
N GLY A 386 0.29 -12.83 -0.16
CA GLY A 386 -0.13 -11.73 0.69
C GLY A 386 -1.01 -12.17 1.87
N SER A 387 -1.98 -13.04 1.64
CA SER A 387 -2.89 -13.53 2.66
C SER A 387 -2.20 -14.46 3.66
N PRO A 388 -1.52 -15.56 3.27
CA PRO A 388 -0.82 -16.43 4.21
C PRO A 388 0.24 -15.69 5.05
N ASN A 389 0.98 -14.77 4.45
CA ASN A 389 1.96 -13.98 5.17
C ASN A 389 1.33 -13.10 6.24
N THR A 390 0.21 -12.42 5.90
CA THR A 390 -0.52 -11.58 6.86
C THR A 390 -1.11 -12.42 8.00
N VAL A 391 -1.74 -13.56 7.69
CA VAL A 391 -2.28 -14.50 8.69
C VAL A 391 -1.17 -14.94 9.63
N SER A 392 -0.03 -15.35 9.10
CA SER A 392 1.10 -15.82 9.89
C SER A 392 1.66 -14.76 10.85
N VAL A 393 1.78 -13.53 10.38
CA VAL A 393 2.23 -12.41 11.21
C VAL A 393 1.19 -12.07 12.28
N MET A 394 -0.09 -12.03 11.93
CA MET A 394 -1.16 -11.71 12.90
C MET A 394 -1.38 -12.83 13.91
N SER A 395 -1.30 -14.10 13.52
CA SER A 395 -1.47 -15.24 14.44
C SER A 395 -0.29 -15.45 15.39
N SER A 396 0.86 -14.80 15.14
CA SER A 396 2.02 -14.86 16.04
C SER A 396 1.91 -13.90 17.24
N VAL A 397 0.81 -13.12 17.33
CA VAL A 397 0.57 -12.13 18.38
C VAL A 397 -0.83 -12.28 18.95
N GLY A 398 -1.06 -11.78 20.17
CA GLY A 398 -2.39 -11.72 20.76
C GLY A 398 -3.32 -10.74 20.04
N SER A 399 -4.62 -11.02 20.09
CA SER A 399 -5.65 -10.21 19.40
C SER A 399 -5.70 -8.76 19.88
N GLU A 400 -5.22 -8.48 21.08
CA GLU A 400 -5.11 -7.15 21.66
C GLU A 400 -4.17 -6.21 20.88
N ARG A 401 -3.23 -6.77 20.07
CA ARG A 401 -2.21 -6.05 19.29
C ARG A 401 -2.50 -6.01 17.79
N TYR A 402 -3.65 -6.51 17.36
CA TYR A 402 -3.97 -6.60 15.92
C TYR A 402 -4.01 -5.24 15.22
N GLY A 403 -4.39 -4.14 15.90
CA GLY A 403 -4.36 -2.80 15.32
C GLY A 403 -2.95 -2.34 14.98
N VAL A 404 -2.02 -2.45 15.94
CA VAL A 404 -0.61 -2.10 15.72
C VAL A 404 0.02 -3.00 14.65
N VAL A 405 -0.24 -4.31 14.69
CA VAL A 405 0.31 -5.26 13.72
C VAL A 405 -0.23 -5.02 12.32
N SER A 406 -1.53 -4.73 12.18
CA SER A 406 -2.15 -4.33 10.90
C SER A 406 -1.49 -3.08 10.34
N ALA A 407 -1.25 -2.08 11.18
CA ALA A 407 -0.56 -0.85 10.81
C ALA A 407 0.89 -1.12 10.36
N LEU A 408 1.65 -1.96 11.07
CA LEU A 408 3.02 -2.36 10.71
C LEU A 408 3.06 -3.10 9.37
N VAL A 409 2.13 -4.04 9.14
CA VAL A 409 2.00 -4.78 7.88
C VAL A 409 1.81 -3.83 6.69
N ASN A 410 0.97 -2.80 6.85
CA ASN A 410 0.76 -1.78 5.81
C ASN A 410 1.96 -0.84 5.68
N MET A 411 2.58 -0.42 6.77
CA MET A 411 3.77 0.43 6.78
C MET A 411 4.95 -0.24 6.04
N VAL A 412 5.21 -1.50 6.33
CA VAL A 412 6.25 -2.31 5.68
C VAL A 412 5.97 -2.44 4.18
N ARG A 413 4.71 -2.66 3.78
CA ARG A 413 4.31 -2.68 2.38
C ARG A 413 4.59 -1.36 1.67
N THR A 414 4.17 -0.24 2.26
CA THR A 414 4.34 1.09 1.67
C THR A 414 5.81 1.49 1.57
N SER A 415 6.58 1.25 2.62
CA SER A 415 8.03 1.50 2.64
C SER A 415 8.76 0.65 1.59
N GLY A 416 8.41 -0.64 1.49
CA GLY A 416 8.96 -1.53 0.46
C GLY A 416 8.67 -1.02 -0.95
N ASN A 417 7.42 -0.63 -1.24
CA ASN A 417 7.04 -0.08 -2.53
C ASN A 417 7.87 1.16 -2.90
N LEU A 418 7.99 2.13 -2.02
CA LEU A 418 8.71 3.37 -2.30
C LEU A 418 10.21 3.14 -2.44
N THR A 419 10.80 2.29 -1.59
CA THR A 419 12.21 1.89 -1.73
C THR A 419 12.45 1.20 -3.08
N GLY A 420 11.57 0.29 -3.48
CA GLY A 420 11.68 -0.41 -4.75
C GLY A 420 11.59 0.52 -5.96
N ILE A 421 10.64 1.45 -5.98
CA ILE A 421 10.53 2.45 -7.04
C ILE A 421 11.82 3.30 -7.10
N ALA A 422 12.30 3.80 -5.97
CA ALA A 422 13.50 4.63 -5.92
C ALA A 422 14.75 3.86 -6.42
N VAL A 423 14.96 2.64 -5.95
CA VAL A 423 16.09 1.79 -6.38
C VAL A 423 15.96 1.43 -7.86
N GLY A 424 14.77 1.00 -8.31
CA GLY A 424 14.52 0.62 -9.70
C GLY A 424 14.75 1.79 -10.66
N THR A 425 14.21 2.98 -10.32
CA THR A 425 14.42 4.19 -11.12
C THR A 425 15.89 4.60 -11.14
N THR A 426 16.60 4.51 -10.02
CA THR A 426 18.03 4.80 -9.95
C THR A 426 18.84 3.89 -10.88
N LEU A 427 18.54 2.59 -10.93
CA LEU A 427 19.23 1.66 -11.83
C LEU A 427 18.99 2.01 -13.30
N VAL A 428 17.79 2.47 -13.64
CA VAL A 428 17.47 2.96 -14.99
C VAL A 428 18.27 4.22 -15.31
N VAL A 429 18.22 5.21 -14.44
CA VAL A 429 18.92 6.50 -14.59
C VAL A 429 20.44 6.30 -14.70
N LEU A 430 21.03 5.45 -13.86
CA LEU A 430 22.44 5.10 -13.94
C LEU A 430 22.81 4.45 -15.27
N MET A 431 21.94 3.58 -15.79
CA MET A 431 22.17 2.93 -17.08
C MET A 431 22.09 3.93 -18.23
N MET A 432 21.08 4.82 -18.24
CA MET A 432 20.96 5.89 -19.23
C MET A 432 22.20 6.79 -19.21
N SER A 433 22.63 7.24 -18.03
CA SER A 433 23.83 8.06 -17.85
C SER A 433 25.11 7.34 -18.33
N SER A 434 25.26 6.05 -18.04
CA SER A 434 26.43 5.28 -18.45
C SER A 434 26.54 5.10 -19.97
N MET A 435 25.42 5.24 -20.70
CA MET A 435 25.36 5.20 -22.16
C MET A 435 25.39 6.59 -22.82
N GLY A 436 25.60 7.67 -22.01
CA GLY A 436 25.74 9.03 -22.48
C GLY A 436 24.44 9.82 -22.65
N PHE A 437 23.30 9.27 -22.19
CA PHE A 437 22.01 9.96 -22.23
C PHE A 437 21.77 10.74 -20.94
N GLN A 438 20.92 11.77 -21.03
CA GLN A 438 20.53 12.51 -19.84
C GLN A 438 19.72 11.62 -18.88
N PRO A 439 19.95 11.73 -17.56
CA PRO A 439 19.34 10.87 -16.56
C PRO A 439 17.90 11.31 -16.21
N ASP A 440 17.05 11.53 -17.21
CA ASP A 440 15.66 11.96 -17.03
C ASP A 440 14.69 11.07 -17.82
N LEU A 441 13.73 10.47 -17.13
CA LEU A 441 12.68 9.64 -17.73
C LEU A 441 11.74 10.44 -18.65
N SER A 442 11.68 11.77 -18.49
CA SER A 442 10.87 12.63 -19.37
C SER A 442 11.40 12.68 -20.80
N GLU A 443 12.70 12.46 -21.02
CA GLU A 443 13.30 12.41 -22.35
C GLU A 443 12.81 11.24 -23.20
N LEU A 444 12.36 10.13 -22.56
CA LEU A 444 11.74 9.03 -23.29
C LEU A 444 10.51 9.46 -24.11
N ALA A 445 9.78 10.47 -23.64
CA ALA A 445 8.62 10.99 -24.37
C ALA A 445 9.02 11.67 -25.70
N THR A 446 10.24 12.15 -25.81
CA THR A 446 10.79 12.83 -26.99
C THR A 446 11.72 11.92 -27.82
N ALA A 447 11.92 10.66 -27.41
CA ALA A 447 12.83 9.73 -28.04
C ALA A 447 12.59 9.55 -29.55
N GLY A 448 11.32 9.63 -29.99
CA GLY A 448 10.97 9.58 -31.42
C GLY A 448 11.50 10.76 -32.26
N ASN A 449 11.93 11.85 -31.63
CA ASN A 449 12.40 13.08 -32.27
C ASN A 449 13.92 13.30 -32.11
N ILE A 450 14.63 12.39 -31.46
CA ILE A 450 16.08 12.47 -31.18
C ILE A 450 16.83 11.58 -32.16
N GLU A 451 17.98 12.04 -32.71
CA GLU A 451 18.81 11.29 -33.68
C GLU A 451 19.21 9.89 -33.19
N ASP A 452 19.38 9.71 -31.86
CA ASP A 452 19.68 8.41 -31.22
C ASP A 452 18.55 7.95 -30.28
N GLY A 453 17.29 8.12 -30.66
CA GLY A 453 16.14 7.71 -29.87
C GLY A 453 16.09 6.19 -29.61
N HIS A 454 16.58 5.36 -30.54
CA HIS A 454 16.69 3.92 -30.34
C HIS A 454 17.72 3.55 -29.27
N GLY A 455 18.84 4.26 -29.20
CA GLY A 455 19.84 4.11 -28.14
C GLY A 455 19.27 4.44 -26.77
N LEU A 456 18.50 5.52 -26.65
CA LEU A 456 17.82 5.92 -25.42
C LEU A 456 16.81 4.85 -24.94
N MET A 457 15.97 4.33 -25.84
CA MET A 457 15.02 3.24 -25.54
C MET A 457 15.74 1.98 -25.07
N THR A 458 16.89 1.66 -25.70
CA THR A 458 17.74 0.52 -25.33
C THR A 458 18.35 0.73 -23.94
N ALA A 459 18.89 1.92 -23.64
CA ALA A 459 19.46 2.26 -22.34
C ALA A 459 18.42 2.13 -21.22
N PHE A 460 17.21 2.66 -21.43
CA PHE A 460 16.09 2.51 -20.51
C PHE A 460 15.73 1.04 -20.27
N THR A 461 15.60 0.25 -21.36
CA THR A 461 15.22 -1.16 -21.27
C THR A 461 16.28 -1.98 -20.53
N LEU A 462 17.57 -1.73 -20.77
CA LEU A 462 18.67 -2.37 -20.05
C LEU A 462 18.66 -2.01 -18.56
N GLY A 463 18.41 -0.75 -18.22
CA GLY A 463 18.26 -0.30 -16.84
C GLY A 463 17.08 -0.98 -16.12
N MET A 464 15.94 -1.07 -16.80
CA MET A 464 14.76 -1.78 -16.34
C MET A 464 15.05 -3.28 -16.13
N LYS A 465 15.75 -3.94 -17.04
CA LYS A 465 16.20 -5.35 -16.89
C LYS A 465 17.06 -5.52 -15.64
N ARG A 466 17.99 -4.61 -15.36
CA ARG A 466 18.80 -4.65 -14.10
C ARG A 466 17.93 -4.53 -12.85
N ALA A 467 16.95 -3.64 -12.88
CA ALA A 467 16.01 -3.50 -11.75
C ALA A 467 15.20 -4.81 -11.53
N PHE A 468 14.77 -5.45 -12.61
CA PHE A 468 14.06 -6.74 -12.53
C PHE A 468 14.96 -7.88 -12.08
N LEU A 469 16.24 -7.92 -12.51
CA LEU A 469 17.18 -8.92 -12.01
C LEU A 469 17.38 -8.80 -10.50
N VAL A 470 17.66 -7.60 -10.01
CA VAL A 470 17.78 -7.33 -8.56
C VAL A 470 16.48 -7.72 -7.85
N GLY A 471 15.33 -7.37 -8.40
CA GLY A 471 14.03 -7.75 -7.86
C GLY A 471 13.83 -9.26 -7.80
N ALA A 472 14.15 -10.00 -8.87
CA ALA A 472 14.03 -11.46 -8.92
C ALA A 472 14.93 -12.13 -7.86
N LEU A 473 16.17 -11.64 -7.69
CA LEU A 473 17.09 -12.16 -6.67
C LEU A 473 16.56 -11.90 -5.24
N LEU A 474 16.04 -10.70 -4.98
CA LEU A 474 15.53 -10.35 -3.64
C LEU A 474 14.25 -11.12 -3.29
N VAL A 475 13.30 -11.27 -4.22
CA VAL A 475 12.08 -12.04 -3.94
C VAL A 475 12.35 -13.54 -3.93
N GLY A 476 13.31 -14.02 -4.74
CA GLY A 476 13.80 -15.39 -4.67
C GLY A 476 14.46 -15.69 -3.31
N PHE A 477 15.29 -14.77 -2.81
CA PHE A 477 15.83 -14.85 -1.46
C PHE A 477 14.71 -14.87 -0.41
N ALA A 478 13.70 -14.00 -0.54
CA ALA A 478 12.54 -13.99 0.37
C ALA A 478 11.77 -15.31 0.36
N ALA A 479 11.68 -16.00 -0.80
CA ALA A 479 11.06 -17.32 -0.90
C ALA A 479 11.84 -18.37 -0.13
N VAL A 480 13.16 -18.45 -0.33
CA VAL A 480 14.05 -19.35 0.41
C VAL A 480 13.99 -19.05 1.91
N PHE A 481 14.12 -17.77 2.27
CA PHE A 481 14.06 -17.31 3.65
C PHE A 481 12.75 -17.70 4.34
N THR A 482 11.61 -17.53 3.64
CA THR A 482 10.29 -17.95 4.14
C THR A 482 10.22 -19.48 4.30
N GLY A 483 10.92 -20.24 3.49
CA GLY A 483 11.03 -21.70 3.59
C GLY A 483 11.69 -22.19 4.90
N PHE A 484 12.57 -21.41 5.48
CA PHE A 484 13.18 -21.69 6.79
C PHE A 484 12.35 -21.19 7.99
N ARG A 485 11.24 -20.50 7.74
CA ARG A 485 10.38 -19.98 8.80
C ARG A 485 9.77 -21.16 9.59
N PRO A 486 9.85 -21.14 10.93
CA PRO A 486 9.11 -22.11 11.74
C PRO A 486 7.61 -21.96 11.51
N GLU A 487 6.88 -23.06 11.55
CA GLU A 487 5.41 -22.96 11.55
C GLU A 487 4.95 -22.37 12.89
N PRO A 488 3.88 -21.54 12.86
CA PRO A 488 3.32 -21.06 14.10
C PRO A 488 2.90 -22.28 14.93
N SER A 489 3.54 -22.52 16.09
CA SER A 489 3.00 -23.43 17.07
C SER A 489 1.61 -22.91 17.44
N ALA A 490 0.59 -23.76 17.39
CA ALA A 490 -0.71 -23.43 17.95
C ALA A 490 -0.44 -22.94 19.38
N ILE A 491 -0.74 -21.66 19.64
CA ILE A 491 -0.72 -21.17 21.02
C ILE A 491 -1.87 -21.90 21.70
N GLU A 492 -1.52 -22.87 22.57
CA GLU A 492 -2.47 -23.59 23.43
C GLU A 492 -3.21 -22.62 24.33
#